data_20ce5924238be3e619b36db9a535fddb
#
_entry.id   20ce5924238be3e619b36db9a535fddb
#
_cell.length_a   1.000
_cell.length_b   1.000
_cell.length_c   1.000
_cell.angle_alpha   90.00
_cell.angle_beta   90.00
_cell.angle_gamma   90.00
#
_symmetry.space_group_name_H-M   'P 1'
#
loop_
_entity.id
_entity.type
_entity.pdbx_description
1 polymer ?
#
loop_
_entity_poly.entity_id
_entity_poly.type
_entity_poly.pdbx_seq_one_letter_code
_entity_poly.pdbx_strand_id
1 'polypeptide(L)'
;MNTMNHQGYTARIEYDERDNILVGRILGVRAIISFHGQTVKELRKEFEHAVDDYLAECSEKSVSPEKPASGKLLLRVSPEVHGRAMVVAQSAGKSLNQWVAEVLERAVVADAQSGR
;
A
#
# COMPACT_ATOMS: atom_id res chain seq x y z
N MET A 1 0.83 -4.11 -11.69
CA MET A 1 0.58 -4.87 -10.44
C MET A 1 -0.89 -5.21 -10.36
N ASN A 2 -1.21 -6.47 -10.08
CA ASN A 2 -2.59 -6.93 -9.98
C ASN A 2 -3.10 -6.71 -8.56
N THR A 3 -4.17 -5.95 -8.41
CA THR A 3 -4.70 -5.59 -7.09
C THR A 3 -6.21 -5.71 -7.01
N MET A 4 -6.68 -5.82 -5.77
CA MET A 4 -8.10 -5.74 -5.42
C MET A 4 -8.23 -4.75 -4.27
N ASN A 5 -9.38 -4.08 -4.17
CA ASN A 5 -9.64 -3.10 -3.11
C ASN A 5 -10.94 -3.43 -2.38
N HIS A 6 -10.93 -3.21 -1.07
CA HIS A 6 -12.12 -3.40 -0.22
C HIS A 6 -11.94 -2.57 1.05
N GLN A 7 -12.87 -1.68 1.33
CA GLN A 7 -12.91 -0.83 2.53
C GLN A 7 -11.57 -0.11 2.79
N GLY A 8 -10.94 0.41 1.73
CA GLY A 8 -9.70 1.14 1.84
C GLY A 8 -8.44 0.27 1.89
N TYR A 9 -8.60 -1.04 1.92
CA TYR A 9 -7.47 -1.97 1.90
C TYR A 9 -7.23 -2.46 0.48
N THR A 10 -5.97 -2.63 0.13
CA THR A 10 -5.55 -3.10 -1.19
C THR A 10 -4.77 -4.40 -1.03
N ALA A 11 -5.11 -5.39 -1.84
CA ALA A 11 -4.38 -6.66 -1.86
C ALA A 11 -3.65 -6.81 -3.19
N ARG A 12 -2.46 -7.38 -3.13
CA ARG A 12 -1.71 -7.79 -4.30
C ARG A 12 -2.03 -9.23 -4.60
N ILE A 13 -2.30 -9.53 -5.86
CA ILE A 13 -2.71 -10.87 -6.30
C ILE A 13 -1.60 -11.50 -7.13
N GLU A 14 -1.29 -12.75 -6.82
CA GLU A 14 -0.30 -13.53 -7.57
C GLU A 14 -0.83 -14.92 -7.84
N TYR A 15 -0.41 -15.49 -8.96
CA TYR A 15 -0.69 -16.87 -9.28
C TYR A 15 0.40 -17.77 -8.69
N ASP A 16 0.00 -18.78 -7.93
CA ASP A 16 0.92 -19.77 -7.39
C ASP A 16 0.86 -21.02 -8.27
N GLU A 17 1.89 -21.19 -9.08
CA GLU A 17 1.98 -22.29 -10.02
C GLU A 17 2.04 -23.66 -9.32
N ARG A 18 2.67 -23.72 -8.16
CA ARG A 18 2.86 -24.98 -7.45
C ARG A 18 1.55 -25.60 -7.01
N ASP A 19 0.66 -24.78 -6.47
CA ASP A 19 -0.63 -25.21 -5.97
C ASP A 19 -1.76 -24.89 -6.95
N ASN A 20 -1.45 -24.23 -8.05
CA ASN A 20 -2.41 -23.84 -9.08
C ASN A 20 -3.58 -23.06 -8.50
N ILE A 21 -3.26 -22.08 -7.66
CA ILE A 21 -4.26 -21.21 -7.02
C ILE A 21 -3.82 -19.75 -7.16
N LEU A 22 -4.77 -18.86 -6.91
CA LEU A 22 -4.48 -17.43 -6.81
C LEU A 22 -4.29 -17.11 -5.33
N VAL A 23 -3.28 -16.32 -5.03
CA VAL A 23 -2.96 -15.91 -3.66
C VAL A 23 -2.99 -14.40 -3.59
N GLY A 24 -3.60 -13.87 -2.54
CA GLY A 24 -3.61 -12.44 -2.28
C GLY A 24 -3.00 -12.11 -0.94
N ARG A 25 -2.44 -10.91 -0.86
CA ARG A 25 -1.86 -10.41 0.39
C ARG A 25 -2.23 -8.94 0.53
N ILE A 26 -2.71 -8.56 1.71
CA ILE A 26 -3.05 -7.17 1.99
C ILE A 26 -1.77 -6.35 2.15
N LEU A 27 -1.71 -5.23 1.44
CA LEU A 27 -0.56 -4.33 1.43
C LEU A 27 -0.76 -3.19 2.41
N GLY A 28 0.35 -2.57 2.83
CA GLY A 28 0.31 -1.34 3.60
C GLY A 28 0.01 -1.50 5.08
N VAL A 29 -0.05 -2.74 5.59
CA VAL A 29 -0.23 -3.01 7.00
C VAL A 29 0.91 -3.90 7.49
N ARG A 30 1.20 -3.87 8.79
CA ARG A 30 2.27 -4.70 9.36
C ARG A 30 1.82 -6.15 9.52
N ALA A 31 0.55 -6.35 9.83
CA ALA A 31 -0.01 -7.69 9.95
C ALA A 31 0.12 -8.41 8.61
N ILE A 32 0.46 -9.69 8.67
CA ILE A 32 0.52 -10.52 7.46
C ILE A 32 -0.85 -11.16 7.29
N ILE A 33 -1.61 -10.64 6.33
CA ILE A 33 -2.96 -11.12 6.05
C ILE A 33 -2.97 -11.60 4.60
N SER A 34 -3.12 -12.90 4.42
CA SER A 34 -3.19 -13.48 3.08
C SER A 34 -4.41 -14.37 2.95
N PHE A 35 -4.79 -14.63 1.72
CA PHE A 35 -5.95 -15.42 1.37
C PHE A 35 -5.71 -16.06 0.00
N HIS A 36 -6.54 -17.01 -0.36
CA HIS A 36 -6.37 -17.71 -1.64
C HIS A 36 -7.72 -18.11 -2.20
N GLY A 37 -7.71 -18.45 -3.49
CA GLY A 37 -8.90 -18.92 -4.18
C GLY A 37 -8.52 -19.53 -5.51
N GLN A 38 -9.38 -20.36 -6.05
CA GLN A 38 -9.16 -21.04 -7.33
C GLN A 38 -9.68 -20.23 -8.51
N THR A 39 -10.56 -19.29 -8.25
CA THR A 39 -11.10 -18.37 -9.27
C THR A 39 -11.00 -16.94 -8.76
N VAL A 40 -11.09 -15.98 -9.69
CA VAL A 40 -11.09 -14.57 -9.31
C VAL A 40 -12.26 -14.25 -8.39
N LYS A 41 -13.43 -14.79 -8.68
CA LYS A 41 -14.63 -14.56 -7.85
C LYS A 41 -14.44 -15.09 -6.44
N GLU A 42 -13.91 -16.29 -6.32
CA GLU A 42 -13.62 -16.90 -5.02
C GLU A 42 -12.56 -16.10 -4.26
N LEU A 43 -11.50 -15.70 -4.97
CA LEU A 43 -10.43 -14.90 -4.37
C LEU A 43 -10.95 -13.58 -3.81
N ARG A 44 -11.82 -12.89 -4.56
CA ARG A 44 -12.42 -11.63 -4.11
C ARG A 44 -13.24 -11.85 -2.85
N LYS A 45 -14.01 -12.89 -2.81
CA LYS A 45 -14.83 -13.22 -1.64
C LYS A 45 -13.95 -13.48 -0.41
N GLU A 46 -12.87 -14.23 -0.61
CA GLU A 46 -11.92 -14.51 0.47
C GLU A 46 -11.20 -13.25 0.92
N PHE A 47 -10.89 -12.34 -0.01
CA PHE A 47 -10.30 -11.06 0.33
C PHE A 47 -11.25 -10.24 1.21
N GLU A 48 -12.50 -10.13 0.81
CA GLU A 48 -13.49 -9.36 1.58
C GLU A 48 -13.67 -9.95 2.97
N HIS A 49 -13.75 -11.27 3.08
CA HIS A 49 -13.83 -11.95 4.37
C HIS A 49 -12.60 -11.66 5.24
N ALA A 50 -11.40 -11.69 4.64
CA ALA A 50 -10.16 -11.44 5.38
C ALA A 50 -10.12 -10.03 5.95
N VAL A 51 -10.55 -9.03 5.18
CA VAL A 51 -10.64 -7.65 5.65
C VAL A 51 -11.69 -7.52 6.75
N ASP A 52 -12.87 -8.06 6.52
CA ASP A 52 -13.97 -7.95 7.47
C ASP A 52 -13.64 -8.65 8.78
N ASP A 53 -13.01 -9.82 8.73
CA ASP A 53 -12.57 -10.56 9.91
C ASP A 53 -11.52 -9.78 10.69
N TYR A 54 -10.56 -9.17 9.99
CA TYR A 54 -9.54 -8.35 10.63
C TYR A 54 -10.17 -7.17 11.37
N LEU A 55 -11.09 -6.47 10.72
CA LEU A 55 -11.76 -5.32 11.33
C LEU A 55 -12.62 -5.75 12.53
N ALA A 56 -13.32 -6.87 12.42
CA ALA A 56 -14.12 -7.41 13.51
C ALA A 56 -13.23 -7.80 14.69
N GLU A 57 -12.10 -8.43 14.44
CA GLU A 57 -11.17 -8.82 15.50
C GLU A 57 -10.61 -7.60 16.22
N CYS A 58 -10.25 -6.54 15.48
CA CYS A 58 -9.80 -5.29 16.08
C CYS A 58 -10.87 -4.66 16.97
N SER A 59 -12.10 -4.66 16.52
CA SER A 59 -13.23 -4.12 17.28
C SER A 59 -13.45 -4.92 18.56
N GLU A 60 -13.39 -6.25 18.47
CA GLU A 60 -13.57 -7.14 19.61
C GLU A 60 -12.50 -6.94 20.66
N LYS A 61 -11.27 -6.73 20.24
CA LYS A 61 -10.13 -6.49 21.15
C LYS A 61 -9.97 -5.03 21.56
N SER A 62 -10.87 -4.18 21.11
CA SER A 62 -10.80 -2.71 21.34
C SER A 62 -9.47 -2.11 20.90
N VAL A 63 -8.96 -2.62 19.78
CA VAL A 63 -7.71 -2.14 19.17
C VAL A 63 -8.05 -1.42 17.85
N SER A 64 -7.41 -0.29 17.61
CA SER A 64 -7.61 0.43 16.36
C SER A 64 -7.00 -0.38 15.20
N PRO A 65 -7.74 -0.62 14.11
CA PRO A 65 -7.18 -1.33 12.96
C PRO A 65 -6.07 -0.49 12.32
N GLU A 66 -5.06 -1.14 11.78
CA GLU A 66 -4.02 -0.47 11.03
C GLU A 66 -4.63 0.12 9.76
N LYS A 67 -4.32 1.37 9.50
CA LYS A 67 -4.71 2.00 8.25
C LYS A 67 -3.63 1.72 7.21
N PRO A 68 -4.00 1.42 5.98
CA PRO A 68 -3.00 1.19 4.92
C PRO A 68 -2.03 2.36 4.77
N ALA A 69 -2.51 3.58 5.00
CA ALA A 69 -1.66 4.77 4.93
C ALA A 69 -2.21 5.85 5.85
N SER A 70 -1.31 6.48 6.61
CA SER A 70 -1.69 7.55 7.56
C SER A 70 -1.49 8.95 6.99
N GLY A 71 -0.72 9.08 5.91
CA GLY A 71 -0.28 10.37 5.40
C GLY A 71 1.04 10.82 6.01
N LYS A 72 1.58 10.06 6.96
CA LYS A 72 2.88 10.37 7.56
C LYS A 72 3.90 9.36 7.08
N LEU A 73 5.03 9.85 6.64
CA LEU A 73 6.06 9.03 6.03
C LEU A 73 7.43 9.45 6.54
N LEU A 74 8.20 8.49 7.05
CA LEU A 74 9.58 8.70 7.44
C LEU A 74 10.46 8.00 6.42
N LEU A 75 11.31 8.76 5.75
CA LEU A 75 12.22 8.23 4.73
C LEU A 75 13.65 8.31 5.22
N ARG A 76 14.41 7.27 4.90
CA ARG A 76 15.86 7.26 5.10
C ARG A 76 16.51 7.25 3.72
N VAL A 77 17.31 8.26 3.46
CA VAL A 77 18.04 8.40 2.20
C VAL A 77 19.50 8.71 2.56
N SER A 78 20.38 8.63 1.58
CA SER A 78 21.78 8.99 1.82
C SER A 78 21.88 10.47 2.20
N PRO A 79 22.89 10.85 3.01
CA PRO A 79 23.09 12.27 3.32
C PRO A 79 23.27 13.15 2.08
N GLU A 80 23.85 12.61 1.03
CA GLU A 80 24.04 13.33 -0.23
C GLU A 80 22.69 13.65 -0.88
N VAL A 81 21.81 12.65 -0.96
CA VAL A 81 20.46 12.85 -1.54
C VAL A 81 19.65 13.82 -0.66
N HIS A 82 19.75 13.68 0.65
CA HIS A 82 19.05 14.57 1.58
C HIS A 82 19.48 16.02 1.36
N GLY A 83 20.80 16.26 1.30
CA GLY A 83 21.33 17.61 1.10
C GLY A 83 20.91 18.22 -0.22
N ARG A 84 20.99 17.45 -1.30
CA ARG A 84 20.60 17.93 -2.62
C ARG A 84 19.10 18.22 -2.69
N ALA A 85 18.28 17.37 -2.07
CA ALA A 85 16.85 17.61 -2.02
C ALA A 85 16.52 18.90 -1.29
N MET A 86 17.22 19.17 -0.17
CA MET A 86 17.04 20.44 0.55
C MET A 86 17.36 21.66 -0.32
N VAL A 87 18.48 21.60 -1.05
CA VAL A 87 18.89 22.69 -1.92
C VAL A 87 17.84 22.92 -3.02
N VAL A 88 17.38 21.85 -3.65
CA VAL A 88 16.39 21.95 -4.72
C VAL A 88 15.08 22.53 -4.21
N ALA A 89 14.62 22.05 -3.05
CA ALA A 89 13.38 22.55 -2.44
C ALA A 89 13.49 24.05 -2.12
N GLN A 90 14.58 24.45 -1.47
CA GLN A 90 14.79 25.84 -1.11
C GLN A 90 14.92 26.74 -2.34
N SER A 91 15.58 26.25 -3.39
CA SER A 91 15.68 26.98 -4.66
C SER A 91 14.31 27.22 -5.30
N ALA A 92 13.38 26.33 -5.06
CA ALA A 92 12.01 26.46 -5.57
C ALA A 92 11.09 27.23 -4.60
N GLY A 93 11.62 27.70 -3.48
CA GLY A 93 10.82 28.42 -2.48
C GLY A 93 9.90 27.52 -1.69
N LYS A 94 10.24 26.25 -1.55
CA LYS A 94 9.40 25.25 -0.87
C LYS A 94 10.13 24.64 0.31
N SER A 95 9.37 24.14 1.30
CA SER A 95 9.95 23.33 2.35
C SER A 95 10.36 21.98 1.75
N LEU A 96 11.27 21.27 2.40
CA LEU A 96 11.65 19.92 1.98
C LEU A 96 10.43 19.00 1.97
N ASN A 97 9.61 19.09 3.01
CA ASN A 97 8.40 18.26 3.10
C ASN A 97 7.46 18.51 1.93
N GLN A 98 7.23 19.76 1.60
CA GLN A 98 6.34 20.13 0.49
C GLN A 98 6.89 19.61 -0.85
N TRP A 99 8.18 19.82 -1.06
CA TRP A 99 8.82 19.36 -2.29
C TRP A 99 8.76 17.84 -2.44
N VAL A 100 9.08 17.11 -1.38
CA VAL A 100 9.04 15.64 -1.40
C VAL A 100 7.62 15.15 -1.66
N ALA A 101 6.63 15.75 -1.01
CA ALA A 101 5.22 15.38 -1.22
C ALA A 101 4.82 15.55 -2.68
N GLU A 102 5.23 16.65 -3.30
CA GLU A 102 4.93 16.89 -4.72
C GLU A 102 5.63 15.91 -5.65
N VAL A 103 6.88 15.57 -5.34
CA VAL A 103 7.63 14.58 -6.13
C VAL A 103 6.96 13.21 -6.05
N LEU A 104 6.57 12.79 -4.85
CA LEU A 104 5.88 11.52 -4.67
C LEU A 104 4.54 11.51 -5.40
N GLU A 105 3.80 12.59 -5.34
CA GLU A 105 2.51 12.70 -6.02
C GLU A 105 2.67 12.51 -7.52
N ARG A 106 3.65 13.19 -8.11
CA ARG A 106 3.92 13.05 -9.55
C ARG A 106 4.36 11.64 -9.91
N ALA A 107 5.20 11.03 -9.07
CA ALA A 107 5.70 9.68 -9.32
C ALA A 107 4.55 8.66 -9.27
N VAL A 108 3.65 8.80 -8.32
CA VAL A 108 2.50 7.90 -8.18
C VAL A 108 1.56 8.03 -9.37
N VAL A 109 1.28 9.24 -9.81
CA VAL A 109 0.42 9.49 -10.97
C VAL A 109 1.03 8.89 -12.24
N ALA A 110 2.34 9.13 -12.46
CA ALA A 110 3.04 8.60 -13.62
C ALA A 110 3.03 7.07 -13.64
N ASP A 111 3.26 6.45 -12.48
CA ASP A 111 3.27 4.99 -12.35
C ASP A 111 1.88 4.41 -12.60
N ALA A 112 0.83 5.06 -12.09
CA ALA A 112 -0.54 4.62 -12.30
C ALA A 112 -0.92 4.66 -13.78
N GLN A 113 -0.42 5.65 -14.53
CA GLN A 113 -0.70 5.78 -15.96
C GLN A 113 0.06 4.76 -16.80
N SER A 114 1.25 4.36 -16.37
CA SER A 114 2.10 3.43 -17.11
C SER A 114 2.00 1.99 -16.63
N GLY A 115 1.36 1.74 -15.50
CA GLY A 115 1.25 0.42 -14.88
C GLY A 115 0.15 -0.44 -15.47
N ARG A 116 0.15 -0.65 -16.76
CA ARG A 116 -0.88 -1.45 -17.44
C ARG A 116 -0.36 -2.81 -17.86
#